data_e9e4aa588d832c3366489ee1652745ae
#
_entry.id   e9e4aa588d832c3366489ee1652745ae
#
_cell.length_a   1.000
_cell.length_b   1.000
_cell.length_c   1.000
_cell.angle_alpha   90.00
_cell.angle_beta   90.00
_cell.angle_gamma   90.00
#
_symmetry.space_group_name_H-M   'P 1'
#
loop_
_entity.id
_entity.type
_entity.pdbx_description
1 polymer ?
#
loop_
_entity_poly.entity_id
_entity_poly.type
_entity_poly.pdbx_seq_one_letter_code
_entity_poly.pdbx_strand_id
1 'polypeptide(L)'
;MPTNRMPQTLAQSDPEISAAVQHEVQRQHEGLEMIASENFVSQAVLEAAGSVFTNKYAEGYPGKRYYGGCEYADVVENLARDRAKQLFGADHANVQPHSGSQANAAAYMAIIQPGDTILGLDLAHGGHLTHGHKLNFSGKLYRVASYGVRKDTEVIDYDELEQIAEREKPKMIIGGGSAYPRTFDFPRMRQIADKVGAFLVVDMAHFAGLVAAGVHPSPVPHAHITTTTTHKTLRGPRAGLILCQQDLAASVDRSVFPGQQGGPLIHIIAGKAVAFKEALQPEFKDYAKQIVSNAKALAESLMAEGYRVVSGGTDTHLMLVDVFVKGMFGSEAEKALGEAGITVNKNAIPFDVNPPMKPSGIRVGTPALTTRGMREEEMRVIGRWIVEALDHRSDAAHLARIRAQVLDMAEQFPLYGWLREPASVGAR
;
A
#
# COMPACT_ATOMS: atom_id res chain seq x y z
N MET A 1 -40.77 -27.10 -1.93
CA MET A 1 -40.31 -27.05 -0.50
C MET A 1 -39.40 -25.83 -0.38
N PRO A 2 -39.64 -24.93 0.56
CA PRO A 2 -38.71 -23.82 0.77
C PRO A 2 -37.39 -24.39 1.26
N THR A 3 -36.34 -24.25 0.48
CA THR A 3 -34.99 -24.65 0.86
C THR A 3 -34.41 -23.61 1.81
N ASN A 4 -34.93 -23.54 3.01
CA ASN A 4 -34.33 -22.76 4.09
C ASN A 4 -33.10 -23.53 4.62
N ARG A 5 -32.06 -23.67 3.78
CA ARG A 5 -30.76 -24.20 4.16
C ARG A 5 -29.82 -23.04 4.53
N MET A 6 -30.21 -22.33 5.55
CA MET A 6 -29.34 -21.36 6.23
C MET A 6 -29.54 -21.54 7.73
N PRO A 7 -28.52 -21.54 8.56
CA PRO A 7 -27.13 -21.11 8.30
C PRO A 7 -26.15 -22.28 8.29
N GLN A 8 -25.34 -22.39 7.24
CA GLN A 8 -24.14 -23.22 7.27
C GLN A 8 -22.91 -22.31 7.46
N THR A 9 -21.99 -22.70 8.32
CA THR A 9 -20.69 -22.04 8.44
C THR A 9 -19.87 -22.28 7.18
N LEU A 10 -18.78 -21.51 6.97
CA LEU A 10 -17.87 -21.73 5.85
C LEU A 10 -17.37 -23.19 5.85
N ALA A 11 -16.97 -23.71 7.00
CA ALA A 11 -16.48 -25.08 7.13
C ALA A 11 -17.52 -26.16 6.72
N GLN A 12 -18.81 -25.88 6.92
CA GLN A 12 -19.89 -26.79 6.54
C GLN A 12 -20.27 -26.66 5.05
N SER A 13 -20.15 -25.45 4.50
CA SER A 13 -20.52 -25.14 3.12
C SER A 13 -19.39 -25.45 2.13
N ASP A 14 -18.17 -25.12 2.50
CA ASP A 14 -16.98 -25.30 1.67
C ASP A 14 -15.75 -25.59 2.56
N PRO A 15 -15.51 -26.87 2.88
CA PRO A 15 -14.39 -27.28 3.71
C PRO A 15 -13.02 -26.94 3.10
N GLU A 16 -12.90 -26.94 1.77
CA GLU A 16 -11.63 -26.67 1.06
C GLU A 16 -11.24 -25.20 1.23
N ILE A 17 -12.17 -24.28 1.02
CA ILE A 17 -11.92 -22.84 1.26
C ILE A 17 -11.72 -22.57 2.75
N SER A 18 -12.47 -23.25 3.63
CA SER A 18 -12.27 -23.12 5.07
C SER A 18 -10.85 -23.53 5.49
N ALA A 19 -10.35 -24.65 4.96
CA ALA A 19 -8.98 -25.10 5.21
C ALA A 19 -7.94 -24.12 4.68
N ALA A 20 -8.12 -23.58 3.46
CA ALA A 20 -7.23 -22.59 2.88
C ALA A 20 -7.16 -21.32 3.75
N VAL A 21 -8.29 -20.83 4.26
CA VAL A 21 -8.33 -19.68 5.18
C VAL A 21 -7.57 -19.98 6.47
N GLN A 22 -7.75 -21.18 7.06
CA GLN A 22 -7.03 -21.56 8.28
C GLN A 22 -5.52 -21.67 8.05
N HIS A 23 -5.09 -22.23 6.92
CA HIS A 23 -3.67 -22.28 6.57
C HIS A 23 -3.07 -20.87 6.38
N GLU A 24 -3.83 -19.94 5.80
CA GLU A 24 -3.36 -18.55 5.65
C GLU A 24 -3.28 -17.83 7.00
N VAL A 25 -4.24 -18.02 7.89
CA VAL A 25 -4.17 -17.53 9.29
C VAL A 25 -2.90 -18.03 9.98
N GLN A 26 -2.61 -19.32 9.85
CA GLN A 26 -1.42 -19.93 10.41
C GLN A 26 -0.15 -19.36 9.77
N ARG A 27 -0.08 -19.25 8.43
CA ARG A 27 1.06 -18.69 7.70
C ARG A 27 1.38 -17.26 8.15
N GLN A 28 0.35 -16.41 8.25
CA GLN A 28 0.51 -15.03 8.69
C GLN A 28 0.97 -14.94 10.15
N HIS A 29 0.48 -15.83 11.01
CA HIS A 29 0.88 -15.88 12.42
C HIS A 29 2.35 -16.32 12.59
N GLU A 30 2.77 -17.37 11.88
CA GLU A 30 4.07 -18.03 12.03
C GLU A 30 5.23 -17.30 11.32
N GLY A 31 4.95 -16.41 10.37
CA GLY A 31 5.94 -15.71 9.58
C GLY A 31 6.16 -14.25 9.98
N LEU A 32 7.26 -13.68 9.55
CA LEU A 32 7.54 -12.25 9.63
C LEU A 32 7.23 -11.61 8.27
N GLU A 33 6.07 -10.93 8.19
CA GLU A 33 5.63 -10.25 6.99
C GLU A 33 6.35 -8.91 6.84
N MET A 34 7.21 -8.81 5.83
CA MET A 34 8.02 -7.62 5.56
C MET A 34 7.82 -7.08 4.14
N ILE A 35 6.82 -7.55 3.41
CA ILE A 35 6.41 -6.90 2.17
C ILE A 35 5.85 -5.51 2.51
N ALA A 36 6.51 -4.47 2.00
CA ALA A 36 6.23 -3.07 2.37
C ALA A 36 4.79 -2.59 2.06
N SER A 37 4.07 -3.30 1.21
CA SER A 37 2.69 -3.02 0.82
C SER A 37 1.65 -3.87 1.56
N GLU A 38 2.06 -4.67 2.53
CA GLU A 38 1.17 -5.51 3.33
C GLU A 38 1.05 -5.03 4.77
N ASN A 39 -0.09 -5.35 5.39
CA ASN A 39 -0.40 -5.01 6.76
C ASN A 39 -1.52 -5.92 7.29
N PHE A 40 -1.71 -5.92 8.61
CA PHE A 40 -2.78 -6.65 9.27
C PHE A 40 -3.87 -5.69 9.73
N VAL A 41 -5.08 -5.91 9.27
CA VAL A 41 -6.25 -5.10 9.65
C VAL A 41 -6.81 -5.55 11.01
N SER A 42 -7.58 -4.67 11.65
CA SER A 42 -8.29 -5.01 12.88
C SER A 42 -9.45 -5.99 12.63
N GLN A 43 -9.88 -6.68 13.69
CA GLN A 43 -11.09 -7.52 13.67
C GLN A 43 -12.30 -6.73 13.18
N ALA A 44 -12.48 -5.49 13.65
CA ALA A 44 -13.60 -4.63 13.27
C ALA A 44 -13.62 -4.33 11.75
N VAL A 45 -12.46 -4.16 11.12
CA VAL A 45 -12.35 -4.00 9.66
C VAL A 45 -12.77 -5.28 8.93
N LEU A 46 -12.36 -6.47 9.42
CA LEU A 46 -12.77 -7.75 8.84
C LEU A 46 -14.28 -7.99 8.98
N GLU A 47 -14.85 -7.71 10.15
CA GLU A 47 -16.28 -7.83 10.40
C GLU A 47 -17.10 -6.89 9.49
N ALA A 48 -16.67 -5.65 9.33
CA ALA A 48 -17.33 -4.71 8.44
C ALA A 48 -17.25 -5.15 6.97
N ALA A 49 -16.09 -5.62 6.53
CA ALA A 49 -15.87 -6.11 5.17
C ALA A 49 -16.63 -7.42 4.88
N GLY A 50 -16.85 -8.28 5.87
CA GLY A 50 -17.64 -9.51 5.77
C GLY A 50 -19.14 -9.32 6.04
N SER A 51 -19.65 -8.08 6.12
CA SER A 51 -21.02 -7.78 6.49
C SER A 51 -22.04 -8.02 5.37
N VAL A 52 -23.31 -7.99 5.73
CA VAL A 52 -24.47 -8.14 4.81
C VAL A 52 -24.55 -7.04 3.74
N PHE A 53 -23.78 -5.98 3.86
CA PHE A 53 -23.66 -4.98 2.80
C PHE A 53 -23.10 -5.53 1.47
N THR A 54 -22.51 -6.73 1.47
CA THR A 54 -22.14 -7.44 0.23
C THR A 54 -23.34 -7.70 -0.68
N ASN A 55 -24.56 -7.76 -0.12
CA ASN A 55 -25.80 -8.02 -0.85
C ASN A 55 -26.40 -6.74 -1.47
N LYS A 56 -25.91 -5.54 -1.11
CA LYS A 56 -26.55 -4.29 -1.47
C LYS A 56 -26.01 -3.67 -2.73
N TYR A 57 -26.87 -3.51 -3.73
CA TYR A 57 -26.59 -2.78 -4.97
C TYR A 57 -26.91 -1.29 -4.79
N ALA A 58 -25.90 -0.40 -4.93
CA ALA A 58 -26.04 1.00 -4.57
C ALA A 58 -25.37 1.96 -5.57
N GLU A 59 -25.62 1.76 -6.89
CA GLU A 59 -25.13 2.70 -7.93
C GLU A 59 -25.56 4.13 -7.68
N GLY A 60 -24.69 5.07 -8.02
CA GLY A 60 -24.83 6.48 -7.73
C GLY A 60 -24.11 6.87 -6.45
N TYR A 61 -24.55 7.94 -5.84
CA TYR A 61 -23.95 8.55 -4.64
C TYR A 61 -24.99 8.77 -3.55
N PRO A 62 -24.62 8.98 -2.27
CA PRO A 62 -25.55 9.25 -1.19
C PRO A 62 -26.61 10.32 -1.56
N GLY A 63 -27.87 10.01 -1.33
CA GLY A 63 -29.00 10.86 -1.67
C GLY A 63 -29.37 10.90 -3.17
N LYS A 64 -28.59 10.25 -4.04
CA LYS A 64 -28.78 10.21 -5.50
C LYS A 64 -28.49 8.79 -6.03
N ARG A 65 -29.12 7.78 -5.45
CA ARG A 65 -28.98 6.38 -5.85
C ARG A 65 -29.94 6.03 -6.98
N TYR A 66 -29.53 5.10 -7.82
CA TYR A 66 -30.39 4.52 -8.87
C TYR A 66 -31.29 3.39 -8.35
N TYR A 67 -31.06 2.92 -7.11
CA TYR A 67 -31.77 1.80 -6.48
C TYR A 67 -32.38 2.21 -5.14
N GLY A 68 -33.51 1.60 -4.78
CA GLY A 68 -34.13 1.76 -3.47
C GLY A 68 -33.41 0.99 -2.36
N GLY A 69 -33.77 1.24 -1.09
CA GLY A 69 -33.22 0.56 0.08
C GLY A 69 -31.74 0.88 0.35
N CYS A 70 -31.30 2.10 0.02
CA CYS A 70 -29.92 2.54 0.17
C CYS A 70 -29.67 3.42 1.40
N GLU A 71 -30.66 3.60 2.27
CA GLU A 71 -30.59 4.49 3.43
C GLU A 71 -29.37 4.20 4.32
N TYR A 72 -29.07 2.93 4.58
CA TYR A 72 -27.90 2.54 5.39
C TYR A 72 -26.59 2.53 4.56
N ALA A 73 -26.66 2.27 3.27
CA ALA A 73 -25.51 2.44 2.36
C ALA A 73 -25.07 3.91 2.32
N ASP A 74 -26.02 4.85 2.32
CA ASP A 74 -25.74 6.28 2.39
C ASP A 74 -25.07 6.68 3.70
N VAL A 75 -25.52 6.13 4.83
CA VAL A 75 -24.87 6.34 6.14
C VAL A 75 -23.41 5.88 6.10
N VAL A 76 -23.17 4.67 5.60
CA VAL A 76 -21.82 4.08 5.52
C VAL A 76 -20.91 4.90 4.62
N GLU A 77 -21.38 5.26 3.42
CA GLU A 77 -20.56 6.00 2.47
C GLU A 77 -20.28 7.43 2.95
N ASN A 78 -21.25 8.11 3.54
CA ASN A 78 -21.06 9.44 4.12
C ASN A 78 -20.06 9.41 5.27
N LEU A 79 -20.14 8.44 6.19
CA LEU A 79 -19.16 8.27 7.25
C LEU A 79 -17.74 8.06 6.71
N ALA A 80 -17.58 7.24 5.68
CA ALA A 80 -16.29 7.01 5.04
C ALA A 80 -15.74 8.29 4.40
N ARG A 81 -16.57 9.03 3.65
CA ARG A 81 -16.20 10.30 3.00
C ARG A 81 -15.80 11.36 4.02
N ASP A 82 -16.61 11.56 5.06
CA ASP A 82 -16.36 12.58 6.08
C ASP A 82 -15.11 12.29 6.89
N ARG A 83 -14.90 11.02 7.28
CA ARG A 83 -13.69 10.59 7.97
C ARG A 83 -12.45 10.72 7.08
N ALA A 84 -12.53 10.41 5.79
CA ALA A 84 -11.43 10.61 4.86
C ALA A 84 -11.07 12.09 4.71
N LYS A 85 -12.06 12.98 4.56
CA LYS A 85 -11.84 14.42 4.52
C LYS A 85 -11.20 14.93 5.82
N GLN A 86 -11.70 14.50 6.96
CA GLN A 86 -11.15 14.88 8.27
C GLN A 86 -9.72 14.40 8.44
N LEU A 87 -9.43 13.15 8.05
CA LEU A 87 -8.13 12.51 8.22
C LEU A 87 -7.02 13.17 7.41
N PHE A 88 -7.33 13.61 6.19
CA PHE A 88 -6.36 14.15 5.24
C PHE A 88 -6.46 15.65 5.01
N GLY A 89 -7.47 16.32 5.54
CA GLY A 89 -7.72 17.75 5.31
C GLY A 89 -8.13 18.06 3.86
N ALA A 90 -8.89 17.16 3.21
CA ALA A 90 -9.30 17.31 1.82
C ALA A 90 -10.69 17.95 1.70
N ASP A 91 -10.91 18.71 0.62
CA ASP A 91 -12.20 19.31 0.33
C ASP A 91 -13.24 18.26 -0.06
N HIS A 92 -12.83 17.28 -0.89
CA HIS A 92 -13.68 16.21 -1.38
C HIS A 92 -12.98 14.84 -1.28
N ALA A 93 -13.78 13.81 -1.05
CA ALA A 93 -13.35 12.42 -1.02
C ALA A 93 -14.32 11.52 -1.79
N ASN A 94 -13.79 10.70 -2.72
CA ASN A 94 -14.53 9.61 -3.35
C ASN A 94 -14.00 8.29 -2.81
N VAL A 95 -14.85 7.55 -2.09
CA VAL A 95 -14.51 6.29 -1.41
C VAL A 95 -14.93 5.04 -2.19
N GLN A 96 -15.46 5.20 -3.39
CA GLN A 96 -15.96 4.08 -4.21
C GLN A 96 -14.88 3.30 -4.98
N PRO A 97 -13.66 3.82 -5.29
CA PRO A 97 -12.67 3.02 -6.03
C PRO A 97 -12.40 1.66 -5.38
N HIS A 98 -12.50 0.60 -6.19
CA HIS A 98 -12.29 -0.79 -5.75
C HIS A 98 -10.81 -1.09 -5.48
N SER A 99 -9.89 -0.36 -6.09
CA SER A 99 -8.44 -0.51 -5.95
C SER A 99 -7.71 0.81 -6.18
N GLY A 100 -6.42 0.87 -5.80
CA GLY A 100 -5.57 2.01 -6.13
C GLY A 100 -5.41 2.24 -7.63
N SER A 101 -5.31 1.16 -8.42
CA SER A 101 -5.23 1.27 -9.89
C SER A 101 -6.50 1.88 -10.51
N GLN A 102 -7.67 1.54 -9.99
CA GLN A 102 -8.94 2.15 -10.42
C GLN A 102 -9.05 3.60 -9.93
N ALA A 103 -8.57 3.90 -8.73
CA ALA A 103 -8.48 5.28 -8.24
C ALA A 103 -7.61 6.14 -9.17
N ASN A 104 -6.43 5.65 -9.56
CA ASN A 104 -5.55 6.34 -10.51
C ASN A 104 -6.21 6.50 -11.87
N ALA A 105 -6.83 5.45 -12.42
CA ALA A 105 -7.50 5.53 -13.71
C ALA A 105 -8.64 6.55 -13.70
N ALA A 106 -9.49 6.56 -12.68
CA ALA A 106 -10.58 7.54 -12.55
C ALA A 106 -10.04 8.96 -12.36
N ALA A 107 -8.98 9.15 -11.57
CA ALA A 107 -8.33 10.44 -11.38
C ALA A 107 -7.78 11.00 -12.70
N TYR A 108 -7.13 10.17 -13.51
CA TYR A 108 -6.59 10.58 -14.81
C TYR A 108 -7.72 10.94 -15.79
N MET A 109 -8.73 10.07 -15.91
CA MET A 109 -9.91 10.32 -16.76
C MET A 109 -10.67 11.59 -16.37
N ALA A 110 -10.57 12.03 -15.12
CA ALA A 110 -11.25 13.25 -14.66
C ALA A 110 -10.65 14.54 -15.23
N ILE A 111 -9.35 14.52 -15.60
CA ILE A 111 -8.59 15.75 -15.87
C ILE A 111 -7.83 15.75 -17.20
N ILE A 112 -7.58 14.59 -17.81
CA ILE A 112 -6.86 14.47 -19.09
C ILE A 112 -7.58 13.53 -20.06
N GLN A 113 -7.20 13.59 -21.34
CA GLN A 113 -7.77 12.78 -22.42
C GLN A 113 -6.77 11.72 -22.93
N PRO A 114 -7.24 10.58 -23.49
CA PRO A 114 -6.36 9.66 -24.20
C PRO A 114 -5.51 10.36 -25.23
N GLY A 115 -4.20 10.06 -25.26
CA GLY A 115 -3.21 10.70 -26.09
C GLY A 115 -2.50 11.92 -25.48
N ASP A 116 -2.97 12.43 -24.35
CA ASP A 116 -2.23 13.44 -23.60
C ASP A 116 -0.93 12.89 -23.02
N THR A 117 0.03 13.79 -22.76
CA THR A 117 1.31 13.39 -22.16
C THR A 117 1.22 13.41 -20.63
N ILE A 118 1.68 12.33 -20.00
CA ILE A 118 1.87 12.22 -18.54
C ILE A 118 3.36 12.12 -18.23
N LEU A 119 3.77 12.65 -17.07
CA LEU A 119 5.13 12.58 -16.56
C LEU A 119 5.13 11.92 -15.18
N GLY A 120 5.70 10.74 -15.06
CA GLY A 120 5.72 9.93 -13.83
C GLY A 120 7.12 9.48 -13.44
N LEU A 121 7.28 9.06 -12.18
CA LEU A 121 8.51 8.42 -11.71
C LEU A 121 8.72 7.10 -12.45
N ASP A 122 9.91 6.90 -12.99
CA ASP A 122 10.27 5.66 -13.70
C ASP A 122 10.10 4.44 -12.79
N LEU A 123 9.56 3.35 -13.34
CA LEU A 123 9.33 2.10 -12.60
C LEU A 123 10.63 1.54 -12.00
N ALA A 124 11.75 1.63 -12.74
CA ALA A 124 13.06 1.20 -12.29
C ALA A 124 13.62 2.06 -11.16
N HIS A 125 13.11 3.28 -11.00
CA HIS A 125 13.48 4.21 -9.94
C HIS A 125 12.46 4.30 -8.81
N GLY A 126 11.53 3.35 -8.74
CA GLY A 126 10.56 3.23 -7.66
C GLY A 126 9.14 3.70 -7.96
N GLY A 127 8.82 4.01 -9.23
CA GLY A 127 7.46 4.35 -9.68
C GLY A 127 6.48 3.17 -9.53
N HIS A 128 5.22 3.40 -9.89
CA HIS A 128 4.19 2.37 -9.92
C HIS A 128 3.78 2.05 -11.37
N LEU A 129 3.25 0.84 -11.60
CA LEU A 129 2.77 0.44 -12.93
C LEU A 129 1.79 1.44 -13.54
N THR A 130 0.90 2.02 -12.72
CA THR A 130 -0.10 3.01 -13.16
C THR A 130 0.48 4.40 -13.44
N HIS A 131 1.79 4.62 -13.26
CA HIS A 131 2.46 5.87 -13.55
C HIS A 131 3.05 5.93 -14.97
N GLY A 132 2.58 5.07 -15.89
CA GLY A 132 2.97 5.11 -17.29
C GLY A 132 3.60 3.83 -17.82
N HIS A 133 3.63 2.72 -17.06
CA HIS A 133 4.21 1.48 -17.57
C HIS A 133 3.48 1.00 -18.83
N LYS A 134 4.23 0.67 -19.90
CA LYS A 134 3.73 0.35 -21.25
C LYS A 134 2.67 -0.76 -21.32
N LEU A 135 2.67 -1.72 -20.40
CA LEU A 135 1.67 -2.79 -20.33
C LEU A 135 0.43 -2.40 -19.51
N ASN A 136 0.49 -1.30 -18.77
CA ASN A 136 -0.62 -0.80 -17.96
C ASN A 136 -1.55 0.09 -18.78
N PHE A 137 -2.80 0.32 -18.30
CA PHE A 137 -3.74 1.24 -18.94
C PHE A 137 -3.10 2.62 -19.19
N SER A 138 -2.31 3.12 -18.23
CA SER A 138 -1.67 4.43 -18.29
C SER A 138 -0.71 4.55 -19.46
N GLY A 139 0.12 3.53 -19.71
CA GLY A 139 1.02 3.50 -20.85
C GLY A 139 0.36 3.16 -22.20
N LYS A 140 -0.89 2.62 -22.15
CA LYS A 140 -1.67 2.33 -23.37
C LYS A 140 -2.52 3.50 -23.84
N LEU A 141 -2.99 4.33 -22.90
CA LEU A 141 -3.91 5.44 -23.21
C LEU A 141 -3.17 6.77 -23.40
N TYR A 142 -2.04 6.96 -22.73
CA TYR A 142 -1.32 8.24 -22.66
C TYR A 142 0.08 8.13 -23.27
N ARG A 143 0.62 9.27 -23.73
CA ARG A 143 2.04 9.38 -24.01
C ARG A 143 2.80 9.55 -22.70
N VAL A 144 3.88 8.80 -22.53
CA VAL A 144 4.58 8.72 -21.26
C VAL A 144 5.96 9.34 -21.38
N ALA A 145 6.26 10.30 -20.51
CA ALA A 145 7.58 10.73 -20.14
C ALA A 145 7.88 10.28 -18.70
N SER A 146 9.15 10.06 -18.38
CA SER A 146 9.57 9.65 -17.04
C SER A 146 10.62 10.58 -16.48
N TYR A 147 10.57 10.79 -15.16
CA TYR A 147 11.66 11.36 -14.39
C TYR A 147 12.26 10.29 -13.47
N GLY A 148 13.45 10.54 -12.95
CA GLY A 148 14.18 9.56 -12.17
C GLY A 148 14.78 10.11 -10.88
N VAL A 149 15.73 9.35 -10.36
CA VAL A 149 16.57 9.75 -9.22
C VAL A 149 17.98 10.03 -9.71
N ARG A 150 18.72 10.83 -8.97
CA ARG A 150 20.15 11.07 -9.23
C ARG A 150 20.95 9.80 -9.01
N LYS A 151 22.01 9.63 -9.81
CA LYS A 151 22.85 8.43 -9.72
C LYS A 151 23.74 8.41 -8.47
N ASP A 152 24.14 9.56 -7.99
CA ASP A 152 25.04 9.72 -6.84
C ASP A 152 24.33 9.60 -5.48
N THR A 153 23.08 10.09 -5.39
CA THR A 153 22.33 10.15 -4.14
C THR A 153 21.12 9.23 -4.10
N GLU A 154 20.68 8.74 -5.25
CA GLU A 154 19.45 7.92 -5.42
C GLU A 154 18.18 8.59 -4.89
N VAL A 155 18.16 9.94 -4.87
CA VAL A 155 16.98 10.75 -4.57
C VAL A 155 16.49 11.49 -5.80
N ILE A 156 15.21 11.87 -5.84
CA ILE A 156 14.61 12.57 -6.98
C ILE A 156 15.34 13.87 -7.25
N ASP A 157 15.69 14.10 -8.52
CA ASP A 157 16.24 15.35 -9.02
C ASP A 157 15.09 16.24 -9.51
N TYR A 158 14.70 17.21 -8.70
CA TYR A 158 13.60 18.12 -9.04
C TYR A 158 13.96 19.13 -10.12
N ASP A 159 15.24 19.42 -10.32
CA ASP A 159 15.69 20.32 -11.41
C ASP A 159 15.66 19.57 -12.73
N GLU A 160 16.05 18.29 -12.76
CA GLU A 160 15.87 17.43 -13.93
C GLU A 160 14.39 17.23 -14.25
N LEU A 161 13.55 16.99 -13.21
CA LEU A 161 12.10 16.89 -13.38
C LEU A 161 11.51 18.14 -14.03
N GLU A 162 11.94 19.33 -13.61
CA GLU A 162 11.51 20.60 -14.21
C GLU A 162 11.91 20.71 -15.68
N GLN A 163 13.17 20.41 -16.01
CA GLN A 163 13.67 20.43 -17.40
C GLN A 163 12.90 19.44 -18.30
N ILE A 164 12.59 18.24 -17.78
CA ILE A 164 11.78 17.26 -18.50
C ILE A 164 10.35 17.80 -18.70
N ALA A 165 9.75 18.39 -17.67
CA ALA A 165 8.41 18.96 -17.76
C ALA A 165 8.32 20.11 -18.78
N GLU A 166 9.32 20.99 -18.82
CA GLU A 166 9.40 22.09 -19.81
C GLU A 166 9.53 21.57 -21.26
N ARG A 167 10.31 20.50 -21.45
CA ARG A 167 10.54 19.88 -22.78
C ARG A 167 9.32 19.10 -23.27
N GLU A 168 8.77 18.25 -22.41
CA GLU A 168 7.68 17.30 -22.75
C GLU A 168 6.29 17.93 -22.66
N LYS A 169 6.14 19.03 -21.93
CA LYS A 169 4.87 19.76 -21.68
C LYS A 169 3.73 18.83 -21.33
N PRO A 170 3.87 18.02 -20.28
CA PRO A 170 2.84 17.07 -19.88
C PRO A 170 1.56 17.80 -19.48
N LYS A 171 0.41 17.14 -19.65
CA LYS A 171 -0.86 17.60 -19.08
C LYS A 171 -1.00 17.23 -17.61
N MET A 172 -0.22 16.22 -17.16
CA MET A 172 -0.26 15.74 -15.79
C MET A 172 1.13 15.29 -15.33
N ILE A 173 1.53 15.72 -14.14
CA ILE A 173 2.70 15.22 -13.43
C ILE A 173 2.20 14.33 -12.29
N ILE A 174 2.82 13.14 -12.15
CA ILE A 174 2.45 12.14 -11.15
C ILE A 174 3.58 12.07 -10.12
N GLY A 175 3.25 12.40 -8.86
CA GLY A 175 4.09 12.17 -7.70
C GLY A 175 3.73 10.87 -6.99
N GLY A 176 4.64 10.40 -6.16
CA GLY A 176 4.47 9.14 -5.42
C GLY A 176 5.24 7.98 -6.04
N GLY A 177 5.33 6.88 -5.30
CA GLY A 177 6.09 5.71 -5.72
C GLY A 177 5.85 4.49 -4.86
N SER A 178 6.17 3.31 -5.40
CA SER A 178 6.03 2.01 -4.74
C SER A 178 7.30 1.55 -4.02
N ALA A 179 8.45 2.11 -4.41
CA ALA A 179 9.76 1.67 -3.94
C ALA A 179 10.75 2.86 -3.77
N TYR A 180 10.23 4.02 -3.43
CA TYR A 180 11.02 5.21 -3.12
C TYR A 180 11.04 5.42 -1.60
N PRO A 181 12.22 5.34 -0.94
CA PRO A 181 12.31 5.33 0.52
C PRO A 181 12.42 6.71 1.15
N ARG A 182 12.51 7.77 0.37
CA ARG A 182 12.68 9.15 0.84
C ARG A 182 11.39 9.95 0.76
N THR A 183 11.36 11.09 1.41
CA THR A 183 10.23 12.03 1.32
C THR A 183 10.18 12.74 -0.03
N PHE A 184 8.96 13.09 -0.46
CA PHE A 184 8.72 13.88 -1.66
C PHE A 184 8.60 15.37 -1.31
N ASP A 185 9.14 16.24 -2.17
CA ASP A 185 8.93 17.69 -2.10
C ASP A 185 7.69 18.09 -2.91
N PHE A 186 6.51 17.96 -2.32
CA PHE A 186 5.24 18.28 -2.97
C PHE A 186 5.09 19.75 -3.33
N PRO A 187 5.53 20.73 -2.49
CA PRO A 187 5.59 22.14 -2.88
C PRO A 187 6.38 22.37 -4.18
N ARG A 188 7.57 21.77 -4.31
CA ARG A 188 8.40 21.89 -5.51
C ARG A 188 7.74 21.24 -6.73
N MET A 189 7.14 20.05 -6.56
CA MET A 189 6.39 19.39 -7.63
C MET A 189 5.22 20.25 -8.11
N ARG A 190 4.51 20.92 -7.17
CA ARG A 190 3.42 21.84 -7.53
C ARG A 190 3.91 23.04 -8.31
N GLN A 191 4.99 23.67 -7.91
CA GLN A 191 5.62 24.78 -8.64
C GLN A 191 5.97 24.38 -10.08
N ILE A 192 6.56 23.19 -10.26
CA ILE A 192 6.90 22.67 -11.59
C ILE A 192 5.63 22.44 -12.43
N ALA A 193 4.61 21.85 -11.84
CA ALA A 193 3.34 21.60 -12.53
C ALA A 193 2.67 22.92 -12.98
N ASP A 194 2.59 23.91 -12.10
CA ASP A 194 2.04 25.22 -12.40
C ASP A 194 2.81 25.93 -13.52
N LYS A 195 4.14 25.85 -13.51
CA LYS A 195 5.01 26.46 -14.52
C LYS A 195 4.73 25.97 -15.94
N VAL A 196 4.36 24.69 -16.10
CA VAL A 196 4.07 24.10 -17.42
C VAL A 196 2.58 23.96 -17.71
N GLY A 197 1.70 24.39 -16.80
CA GLY A 197 0.25 24.31 -16.93
C GLY A 197 -0.27 22.86 -16.83
N ALA A 198 0.41 22.02 -16.04
CA ALA A 198 0.03 20.62 -15.80
C ALA A 198 -0.76 20.46 -14.51
N PHE A 199 -1.63 19.44 -14.46
CA PHE A 199 -2.16 18.97 -13.20
C PHE A 199 -1.08 18.22 -12.40
N LEU A 200 -1.05 18.40 -11.07
CA LEU A 200 -0.30 17.55 -10.16
C LEU A 200 -1.24 16.51 -9.55
N VAL A 201 -0.98 15.23 -9.81
CA VAL A 201 -1.63 14.09 -9.17
C VAL A 201 -0.60 13.38 -8.29
N VAL A 202 -0.94 13.10 -7.04
CA VAL A 202 -0.04 12.36 -6.14
C VAL A 202 -0.68 11.06 -5.70
N ASP A 203 -0.02 9.95 -6.00
CA ASP A 203 -0.35 8.63 -5.48
C ASP A 203 0.42 8.38 -4.17
N MET A 204 -0.24 8.58 -3.04
CA MET A 204 0.35 8.38 -1.72
C MET A 204 0.11 6.97 -1.15
N ALA A 205 -0.25 6.00 -1.98
CA ALA A 205 -0.68 4.68 -1.54
C ALA A 205 0.27 4.01 -0.54
N HIS A 206 1.57 4.13 -0.74
CA HIS A 206 2.55 3.52 0.16
C HIS A 206 2.65 4.22 1.52
N PHE A 207 2.56 5.52 1.55
CA PHE A 207 2.81 6.32 2.76
C PHE A 207 1.55 7.03 3.32
N ALA A 208 0.34 6.68 2.85
CA ALA A 208 -0.90 7.32 3.27
C ALA A 208 -1.14 7.28 4.79
N GLY A 209 -0.79 6.17 5.45
CA GLY A 209 -0.87 6.08 6.91
C GLY A 209 0.09 7.03 7.63
N LEU A 210 1.27 7.24 7.06
CA LEU A 210 2.25 8.20 7.59
C LEU A 210 1.78 9.64 7.40
N VAL A 211 1.13 9.94 6.26
CA VAL A 211 0.50 11.25 6.01
C VAL A 211 -0.66 11.48 6.98
N ALA A 212 -1.55 10.50 7.13
CA ALA A 212 -2.68 10.57 8.07
C ALA A 212 -2.26 10.88 9.51
N ALA A 213 -1.12 10.34 9.92
CA ALA A 213 -0.54 10.55 11.24
C ALA A 213 0.32 11.84 11.36
N GLY A 214 0.54 12.57 10.28
CA GLY A 214 1.42 13.75 10.25
C GLY A 214 2.91 13.42 10.42
N VAL A 215 3.31 12.17 10.10
CA VAL A 215 4.71 11.71 10.17
C VAL A 215 5.43 11.90 8.83
N HIS A 216 4.68 11.94 7.72
CA HIS A 216 5.17 12.27 6.38
C HIS A 216 4.47 13.56 5.89
N PRO A 217 5.15 14.43 5.11
CA PRO A 217 4.50 15.58 4.48
C PRO A 217 3.25 15.18 3.71
N SER A 218 2.19 16.00 3.81
CA SER A 218 0.94 15.76 3.11
C SER A 218 1.00 16.31 1.67
N PRO A 219 0.62 15.52 0.65
CA PRO A 219 0.44 16.03 -0.70
C PRO A 219 -0.85 16.82 -0.89
N VAL A 220 -1.85 16.61 -0.04
CA VAL A 220 -3.22 17.13 -0.23
C VAL A 220 -3.29 18.65 -0.42
N PRO A 221 -2.54 19.49 0.33
CA PRO A 221 -2.56 20.94 0.10
C PRO A 221 -1.91 21.37 -1.23
N HIS A 222 -1.14 20.50 -1.87
CA HIS A 222 -0.34 20.84 -3.06
C HIS A 222 -0.86 20.17 -4.33
N ALA A 223 -1.39 18.96 -4.24
CA ALA A 223 -1.90 18.23 -5.39
C ALA A 223 -3.31 18.70 -5.79
N HIS A 224 -3.64 18.64 -7.07
CA HIS A 224 -5.00 18.83 -7.57
C HIS A 224 -5.87 17.61 -7.22
N ILE A 225 -5.29 16.41 -7.37
CA ILE A 225 -5.88 15.13 -6.96
C ILE A 225 -4.83 14.31 -6.21
N THR A 226 -5.24 13.72 -5.11
CA THR A 226 -4.45 12.74 -4.36
C THR A 226 -5.17 11.40 -4.38
N THR A 227 -4.49 10.36 -4.82
CA THR A 227 -4.99 8.98 -4.79
C THR A 227 -4.28 8.16 -3.74
N THR A 228 -4.92 7.12 -3.25
CA THR A 228 -4.28 6.16 -2.37
C THR A 228 -4.98 4.80 -2.39
N THR A 229 -4.28 3.78 -1.91
CA THR A 229 -4.88 2.55 -1.40
C THR A 229 -5.20 2.69 0.08
N THR A 230 -6.07 1.83 0.60
CA THR A 230 -6.46 1.85 2.02
C THR A 230 -5.76 0.79 2.86
N HIS A 231 -5.03 -0.16 2.25
CA HIS A 231 -4.59 -1.43 2.87
C HIS A 231 -3.08 -1.55 3.15
N LYS A 232 -2.30 -0.47 3.00
CA LYS A 232 -0.85 -0.49 3.28
C LYS A 232 -0.56 0.14 4.65
N THR A 233 0.19 1.22 4.72
CA THR A 233 0.43 1.94 5.99
C THR A 233 -0.86 2.46 6.64
N LEU A 234 -1.93 2.68 5.87
CA LEU A 234 -3.23 3.12 6.40
C LEU A 234 -4.02 2.00 7.11
N ARG A 235 -3.60 0.75 6.97
CA ARG A 235 -4.11 -0.42 7.72
C ARG A 235 -5.62 -0.65 7.60
N GLY A 236 -6.19 -0.39 6.40
CA GLY A 236 -7.60 -0.63 6.09
C GLY A 236 -7.83 -1.82 5.15
N PRO A 237 -9.07 -2.01 4.68
CA PRO A 237 -9.39 -3.08 3.72
C PRO A 237 -8.75 -2.81 2.36
N ARG A 238 -8.56 -3.85 1.55
CA ARG A 238 -8.01 -3.70 0.19
C ARG A 238 -8.97 -2.94 -0.71
N ALA A 239 -8.64 -1.68 -0.99
CA ALA A 239 -9.42 -0.79 -1.83
C ALA A 239 -8.62 0.46 -2.23
N GLY A 240 -9.28 1.43 -2.93
CA GLY A 240 -8.75 2.73 -3.29
C GLY A 240 -9.54 3.89 -2.68
N LEU A 241 -8.98 5.09 -2.77
CA LEU A 241 -9.55 6.36 -2.33
C LEU A 241 -9.04 7.48 -3.24
N ILE A 242 -9.88 8.43 -3.57
CA ILE A 242 -9.50 9.66 -4.27
C ILE A 242 -9.88 10.86 -3.39
N LEU A 243 -8.93 11.76 -3.22
CA LEU A 243 -9.11 13.07 -2.59
C LEU A 243 -8.84 14.14 -3.64
N CYS A 244 -9.60 15.22 -3.67
CA CYS A 244 -9.35 16.29 -4.63
C CYS A 244 -9.82 17.65 -4.12
N GLN A 245 -9.42 18.70 -4.82
CA GLN A 245 -9.91 20.04 -4.64
C GLN A 245 -11.41 20.10 -5.03
N GLN A 246 -12.16 21.02 -4.44
CA GLN A 246 -13.62 21.10 -4.58
C GLN A 246 -14.09 21.30 -6.03
N ASP A 247 -13.34 22.02 -6.83
CA ASP A 247 -13.66 22.29 -8.25
C ASP A 247 -13.57 21.04 -9.14
N LEU A 248 -12.78 20.05 -8.74
CA LEU A 248 -12.62 18.77 -9.43
C LEU A 248 -13.60 17.69 -8.95
N ALA A 249 -14.32 17.92 -7.85
CA ALA A 249 -15.17 16.92 -7.20
C ALA A 249 -16.18 16.27 -8.17
N ALA A 250 -16.89 17.08 -8.93
CA ALA A 250 -17.92 16.58 -9.87
C ALA A 250 -17.31 15.78 -11.03
N SER A 251 -16.10 16.13 -11.49
CA SER A 251 -15.40 15.41 -12.55
C SER A 251 -14.87 14.08 -12.04
N VAL A 252 -14.28 14.05 -10.85
CA VAL A 252 -13.80 12.84 -10.18
C VAL A 252 -14.97 11.87 -9.94
N ASP A 253 -16.09 12.34 -9.38
CA ASP A 253 -17.23 11.48 -9.11
C ASP A 253 -17.79 10.87 -10.39
N ARG A 254 -17.94 11.66 -11.47
CA ARG A 254 -18.39 11.14 -12.77
C ARG A 254 -17.42 10.13 -13.39
N SER A 255 -16.12 10.31 -13.19
CA SER A 255 -15.10 9.41 -13.71
C SER A 255 -15.07 8.09 -12.96
N VAL A 256 -15.41 8.08 -11.67
CA VAL A 256 -15.59 6.85 -10.90
C VAL A 256 -16.90 6.18 -11.32
N PHE A 257 -18.03 6.87 -11.15
CA PHE A 257 -19.34 6.36 -11.55
C PHE A 257 -20.11 7.44 -12.35
N PRO A 258 -20.58 7.13 -13.55
CA PRO A 258 -20.56 5.83 -14.24
C PRO A 258 -19.33 5.60 -15.13
N GLY A 259 -18.30 6.46 -15.03
CA GLY A 259 -17.19 6.47 -15.99
C GLY A 259 -16.37 5.17 -16.04
N GLN A 260 -16.06 4.59 -14.89
CA GLN A 260 -15.21 3.42 -14.80
C GLN A 260 -15.85 2.25 -14.05
N GLN A 261 -16.67 2.52 -13.04
CA GLN A 261 -17.30 1.53 -12.16
C GLN A 261 -18.81 1.60 -12.25
N GLY A 262 -19.50 0.49 -11.87
CA GLY A 262 -20.91 0.40 -11.59
C GLY A 262 -21.17 0.41 -10.08
N GLY A 263 -21.83 -0.63 -9.55
CA GLY A 263 -22.17 -0.75 -8.13
C GLY A 263 -20.94 -0.71 -7.21
N PRO A 264 -20.91 0.18 -6.21
CA PRO A 264 -19.84 0.25 -5.24
C PRO A 264 -19.89 -0.93 -4.27
N LEU A 265 -18.73 -1.31 -3.73
CA LEU A 265 -18.59 -2.37 -2.74
C LEU A 265 -18.89 -1.80 -1.34
N ILE A 266 -20.18 -1.70 -0.95
CA ILE A 266 -20.59 -1.03 0.30
C ILE A 266 -19.98 -1.71 1.54
N HIS A 267 -19.83 -3.04 1.55
CA HIS A 267 -19.15 -3.78 2.62
C HIS A 267 -17.68 -3.36 2.76
N ILE A 268 -16.99 -3.09 1.66
CA ILE A 268 -15.61 -2.60 1.69
C ILE A 268 -15.57 -1.12 2.11
N ILE A 269 -16.55 -0.30 1.69
CA ILE A 269 -16.66 1.08 2.14
C ILE A 269 -16.91 1.12 3.67
N ALA A 270 -17.70 0.18 4.21
CA ALA A 270 -17.86 0.02 5.66
C ALA A 270 -16.51 -0.26 6.36
N GLY A 271 -15.71 -1.18 5.81
CA GLY A 271 -14.36 -1.44 6.31
C GLY A 271 -13.44 -0.21 6.22
N LYS A 272 -13.53 0.59 5.14
CA LYS A 272 -12.81 1.89 5.04
C LYS A 272 -13.25 2.86 6.13
N ALA A 273 -14.57 2.99 6.37
CA ALA A 273 -15.09 3.87 7.41
C ALA A 273 -14.58 3.50 8.80
N VAL A 274 -14.46 2.19 9.10
CA VAL A 274 -13.85 1.70 10.36
C VAL A 274 -12.37 2.06 10.42
N ALA A 275 -11.61 1.73 9.39
CA ALA A 275 -10.17 1.99 9.34
C ALA A 275 -9.84 3.49 9.47
N PHE A 276 -10.62 4.37 8.83
CA PHE A 276 -10.43 5.82 8.95
C PHE A 276 -10.75 6.31 10.37
N LYS A 277 -11.74 5.72 11.05
CA LYS A 277 -12.00 6.02 12.45
C LYS A 277 -10.85 5.61 13.35
N GLU A 278 -10.26 4.45 13.11
CA GLU A 278 -9.05 3.99 13.83
C GLU A 278 -7.87 4.92 13.55
N ALA A 279 -7.66 5.34 12.30
CA ALA A 279 -6.58 6.24 11.91
C ALA A 279 -6.72 7.66 12.48
N LEU A 280 -7.92 8.09 12.87
CA LEU A 280 -8.17 9.36 13.56
C LEU A 280 -7.83 9.32 15.06
N GLN A 281 -7.54 8.14 15.64
CA GLN A 281 -7.21 8.01 17.05
C GLN A 281 -5.72 8.39 17.31
N PRO A 282 -5.40 8.93 18.51
CA PRO A 282 -4.02 9.29 18.85
C PRO A 282 -3.02 8.13 18.73
N GLU A 283 -3.44 6.91 19.06
CA GLU A 283 -2.63 5.69 19.01
C GLU A 283 -2.13 5.38 17.60
N PHE A 284 -2.87 5.79 16.57
CA PHE A 284 -2.44 5.62 15.19
C PHE A 284 -1.22 6.49 14.86
N LYS A 285 -1.10 7.66 15.48
CA LYS A 285 0.08 8.52 15.34
C LYS A 285 1.33 7.87 15.94
N ASP A 286 1.18 7.22 17.08
CA ASP A 286 2.29 6.51 17.72
C ASP A 286 2.69 5.27 16.92
N TYR A 287 1.72 4.55 16.38
CA TYR A 287 1.94 3.45 15.44
C TYR A 287 2.73 3.92 14.20
N ALA A 288 2.35 5.02 13.58
CA ALA A 288 3.02 5.54 12.39
C ALA A 288 4.46 6.00 12.67
N LYS A 289 4.72 6.62 13.83
CA LYS A 289 6.08 6.95 14.27
C LYS A 289 6.91 5.69 14.46
N GLN A 290 6.32 4.66 15.10
CA GLN A 290 7.01 3.41 15.34
C GLN A 290 7.37 2.70 14.03
N ILE A 291 6.51 2.76 12.99
CA ILE A 291 6.85 2.23 11.65
C ILE A 291 8.17 2.82 11.15
N VAL A 292 8.32 4.13 11.22
CA VAL A 292 9.51 4.82 10.71
C VAL A 292 10.73 4.52 11.58
N SER A 293 10.58 4.50 12.90
CA SER A 293 11.66 4.10 13.83
C SER A 293 12.13 2.68 13.56
N ASN A 294 11.21 1.76 13.37
CA ASN A 294 11.50 0.36 13.01
C ASN A 294 12.25 0.26 11.68
N ALA A 295 11.80 1.00 10.66
CA ALA A 295 12.46 0.99 9.35
C ALA A 295 13.90 1.52 9.42
N LYS A 296 14.14 2.58 10.20
CA LYS A 296 15.49 3.12 10.42
C LYS A 296 16.38 2.11 11.15
N ALA A 297 15.91 1.52 12.24
CA ALA A 297 16.68 0.52 13.00
C ALA A 297 17.04 -0.71 12.16
N LEU A 298 16.13 -1.16 11.31
CA LEU A 298 16.39 -2.26 10.39
C LEU A 298 17.41 -1.87 9.32
N ALA A 299 17.29 -0.67 8.71
CA ALA A 299 18.24 -0.19 7.71
C ALA A 299 19.65 -0.06 8.29
N GLU A 300 19.77 0.51 9.49
CA GLU A 300 21.05 0.63 10.22
C GLU A 300 21.67 -0.75 10.50
N SER A 301 20.87 -1.72 10.93
CA SER A 301 21.32 -3.08 11.18
C SER A 301 21.87 -3.75 9.91
N LEU A 302 21.18 -3.61 8.77
CA LEU A 302 21.62 -4.19 7.50
C LEU A 302 22.90 -3.50 6.98
N MET A 303 22.99 -2.18 7.10
CA MET A 303 24.19 -1.42 6.69
C MET A 303 25.40 -1.74 7.54
N ALA A 304 25.24 -1.98 8.84
CA ALA A 304 26.32 -2.38 9.75
C ALA A 304 26.94 -3.72 9.34
N GLU A 305 26.16 -4.61 8.71
CA GLU A 305 26.60 -5.91 8.20
C GLU A 305 27.09 -5.84 6.72
N GLY A 306 27.26 -4.62 6.20
CA GLY A 306 27.83 -4.38 4.88
C GLY A 306 26.87 -4.54 3.70
N TYR A 307 25.56 -4.56 3.93
CA TYR A 307 24.58 -4.44 2.86
C TYR A 307 24.38 -2.98 2.45
N ARG A 308 24.22 -2.74 1.16
CA ARG A 308 23.89 -1.41 0.65
C ARG A 308 22.38 -1.18 0.71
N VAL A 309 21.97 -0.17 1.45
CA VAL A 309 20.60 0.34 1.41
C VAL A 309 20.53 1.50 0.43
N VAL A 310 19.64 1.43 -0.55
CA VAL A 310 19.45 2.44 -1.58
C VAL A 310 19.20 3.81 -0.94
N SER A 311 19.80 4.84 -1.48
CA SER A 311 19.82 6.22 -0.96
C SER A 311 20.40 6.38 0.47
N GLY A 312 21.13 5.38 0.97
CA GLY A 312 21.79 5.42 2.28
C GLY A 312 20.81 5.35 3.47
N GLY A 313 19.59 4.82 3.29
CA GLY A 313 18.62 4.68 4.39
C GLY A 313 17.18 4.93 3.98
N THR A 314 16.32 5.25 4.95
CA THR A 314 14.90 5.51 4.73
C THR A 314 14.35 6.62 5.63
N ASP A 315 13.39 7.38 5.09
CA ASP A 315 12.57 8.35 5.82
C ASP A 315 11.14 7.82 6.06
N THR A 316 10.82 6.63 5.51
CA THR A 316 9.47 6.09 5.47
C THR A 316 9.39 4.70 6.13
N HIS A 317 8.46 3.88 5.69
CA HIS A 317 8.20 2.53 6.17
C HIS A 317 8.96 1.44 5.39
N LEU A 318 9.62 1.79 4.29
CA LEU A 318 10.24 0.84 3.37
C LEU A 318 11.70 1.21 3.07
N MET A 319 12.46 0.22 2.64
CA MET A 319 13.79 0.38 2.08
C MET A 319 14.00 -0.60 0.93
N LEU A 320 14.94 -0.28 0.06
CA LEU A 320 15.49 -1.19 -0.94
C LEU A 320 16.89 -1.60 -0.49
N VAL A 321 17.14 -2.89 -0.48
CA VAL A 321 18.43 -3.47 -0.11
C VAL A 321 19.06 -4.09 -1.35
N ASP A 322 20.24 -3.62 -1.72
CA ASP A 322 21.04 -4.20 -2.79
C ASP A 322 21.74 -5.46 -2.25
N VAL A 323 21.25 -6.61 -2.67
CA VAL A 323 21.83 -7.90 -2.31
C VAL A 323 22.87 -8.38 -3.33
N PHE A 324 22.93 -7.73 -4.51
CA PHE A 324 23.90 -8.08 -5.54
C PHE A 324 25.34 -7.71 -5.14
N VAL A 325 25.52 -6.76 -4.23
CA VAL A 325 26.83 -6.47 -3.61
C VAL A 325 27.45 -7.68 -2.89
N LYS A 326 26.63 -8.67 -2.52
CA LYS A 326 27.08 -9.95 -1.94
C LYS A 326 27.00 -11.11 -2.95
N GLY A 327 26.89 -10.81 -4.24
CA GLY A 327 26.91 -11.80 -5.33
C GLY A 327 25.65 -12.66 -5.45
N MET A 328 24.46 -12.15 -5.03
CA MET A 328 23.19 -12.85 -5.17
C MET A 328 22.15 -11.98 -5.86
N PHE A 329 21.18 -12.58 -6.55
CA PHE A 329 20.03 -11.89 -7.09
C PHE A 329 18.91 -11.76 -6.05
N GLY A 330 18.06 -10.74 -6.21
CA GLY A 330 16.89 -10.54 -5.35
C GLY A 330 15.96 -11.77 -5.29
N SER A 331 15.87 -12.56 -6.37
CA SER A 331 15.07 -13.80 -6.40
C SER A 331 15.67 -14.92 -5.51
N GLU A 332 16.99 -14.98 -5.40
CA GLU A 332 17.67 -15.93 -4.50
C GLU A 332 17.47 -15.51 -3.05
N ALA A 333 17.61 -14.20 -2.78
CA ALA A 333 17.35 -13.63 -1.46
C ALA A 333 15.89 -13.82 -1.02
N GLU A 334 14.91 -13.51 -1.88
CA GLU A 334 13.48 -13.73 -1.63
C GLU A 334 13.18 -15.19 -1.24
N LYS A 335 13.78 -16.15 -1.97
CA LYS A 335 13.63 -17.58 -1.69
C LYS A 335 14.21 -17.99 -0.34
N ALA A 336 15.46 -17.62 -0.08
CA ALA A 336 16.15 -18.01 1.17
C ALA A 336 15.46 -17.42 2.41
N LEU A 337 15.05 -16.13 2.33
CA LEU A 337 14.31 -15.48 3.41
C LEU A 337 12.94 -16.12 3.62
N GLY A 338 12.25 -16.50 2.54
CA GLY A 338 10.97 -17.23 2.63
C GLY A 338 11.12 -18.58 3.33
N GLU A 339 12.19 -19.33 3.04
CA GLU A 339 12.51 -20.60 3.72
C GLU A 339 12.81 -20.37 5.21
N ALA A 340 13.44 -19.24 5.56
CA ALA A 340 13.66 -18.82 6.94
C ALA A 340 12.43 -18.22 7.64
N GLY A 341 11.29 -18.13 6.96
CA GLY A 341 10.05 -17.55 7.53
C GLY A 341 9.95 -16.03 7.48
N ILE A 342 10.80 -15.37 6.71
CA ILE A 342 10.81 -13.91 6.51
C ILE A 342 10.32 -13.59 5.10
N THR A 343 9.15 -12.99 4.99
CA THR A 343 8.49 -12.72 3.70
C THR A 343 8.88 -11.33 3.18
N VAL A 344 9.55 -11.28 2.04
CA VAL A 344 9.94 -10.06 1.32
C VAL A 344 9.59 -10.18 -0.16
N ASN A 345 9.80 -9.13 -0.96
CA ASN A 345 9.75 -9.27 -2.41
C ASN A 345 11.04 -8.82 -3.07
N LYS A 346 11.45 -9.56 -4.12
CA LYS A 346 12.51 -9.10 -5.02
C LYS A 346 12.12 -7.78 -5.67
N ASN A 347 13.08 -6.89 -5.89
CA ASN A 347 12.86 -5.57 -6.47
C ASN A 347 14.09 -5.08 -7.23
N ALA A 348 13.86 -4.46 -8.38
CA ALA A 348 14.92 -3.71 -9.05
C ALA A 348 15.34 -2.52 -8.16
N ILE A 349 16.60 -2.14 -8.25
CA ILE A 349 17.14 -0.94 -7.61
C ILE A 349 17.39 0.13 -8.69
N PRO A 350 17.46 1.41 -8.34
CA PRO A 350 17.83 2.45 -9.30
C PRO A 350 19.15 2.11 -9.99
N PHE A 351 19.19 2.32 -11.32
CA PHE A 351 20.35 1.98 -12.17
C PHE A 351 20.78 0.51 -12.11
N ASP A 352 19.82 -0.39 -11.89
CA ASP A 352 20.08 -1.82 -11.83
C ASP A 352 20.77 -2.32 -13.09
N VAL A 353 21.90 -3.00 -12.92
CA VAL A 353 22.68 -3.57 -14.03
C VAL A 353 22.11 -4.90 -14.51
N ASN A 354 21.19 -5.48 -13.76
CA ASN A 354 20.58 -6.75 -14.05
C ASN A 354 19.17 -6.59 -14.65
N PRO A 355 18.71 -7.58 -15.44
CA PRO A 355 17.39 -7.50 -16.06
C PRO A 355 16.27 -7.61 -15.03
N PRO A 356 15.06 -7.06 -15.31
CA PRO A 356 13.93 -7.05 -14.36
C PRO A 356 13.52 -8.43 -13.81
N MET A 357 13.79 -9.49 -14.54
CA MET A 357 13.48 -10.87 -14.09
C MET A 357 14.47 -11.42 -13.05
N LYS A 358 15.67 -10.81 -12.96
CA LYS A 358 16.72 -11.13 -12.00
C LYS A 358 17.23 -9.84 -11.35
N PRO A 359 16.39 -9.14 -10.59
CA PRO A 359 16.76 -7.85 -10.02
C PRO A 359 17.84 -7.98 -8.96
N SER A 360 18.59 -6.90 -8.76
CA SER A 360 19.70 -6.84 -7.79
C SER A 360 19.26 -6.69 -6.35
N GLY A 361 18.02 -6.37 -6.08
CA GLY A 361 17.58 -6.01 -4.74
C GLY A 361 16.36 -6.76 -4.23
N ILE A 362 16.08 -6.50 -2.97
CA ILE A 362 14.82 -6.82 -2.29
C ILE A 362 14.21 -5.54 -1.72
N ARG A 363 12.89 -5.50 -1.62
CA ARG A 363 12.16 -4.44 -0.91
C ARG A 363 11.66 -5.00 0.41
N VAL A 364 11.90 -4.24 1.48
CA VAL A 364 11.57 -4.59 2.86
C VAL A 364 10.80 -3.45 3.48
N GLY A 365 9.81 -3.77 4.31
CA GLY A 365 9.02 -2.77 5.04
C GLY A 365 8.59 -3.26 6.42
N THR A 366 8.17 -2.32 7.26
CA THR A 366 7.92 -2.56 8.69
C THR A 366 6.47 -2.43 9.16
N PRO A 367 5.47 -2.05 8.34
CA PRO A 367 4.10 -1.81 8.83
C PRO A 367 3.46 -3.03 9.49
N ALA A 368 3.56 -4.21 8.89
CA ALA A 368 2.95 -5.43 9.39
C ALA A 368 3.55 -5.86 10.75
N LEU A 369 4.88 -5.82 10.89
CA LEU A 369 5.56 -6.14 12.14
C LEU A 369 5.25 -5.11 13.24
N THR A 370 5.16 -3.81 12.88
CA THR A 370 4.75 -2.76 13.81
C THR A 370 3.31 -2.96 14.28
N THR A 371 2.41 -3.41 13.41
CA THR A 371 1.02 -3.75 13.78
C THR A 371 0.98 -4.89 14.81
N ARG A 372 1.93 -5.84 14.75
CA ARG A 372 2.08 -6.91 15.74
C ARG A 372 2.61 -6.42 17.10
N GLY A 373 3.15 -5.20 17.18
CA GLY A 373 3.74 -4.62 18.39
C GLY A 373 5.26 -4.68 18.49
N MET A 374 5.93 -5.16 17.43
CA MET A 374 7.40 -5.21 17.36
C MET A 374 7.99 -3.81 17.26
N ARG A 375 9.17 -3.62 17.86
CA ARG A 375 9.90 -2.36 17.96
C ARG A 375 11.33 -2.49 17.44
N GLU A 376 12.15 -1.47 17.70
CA GLU A 376 13.52 -1.35 17.17
C GLU A 376 14.43 -2.52 17.60
N GLU A 377 14.21 -3.09 18.79
CA GLU A 377 15.01 -4.23 19.25
C GLU A 377 14.75 -5.47 18.40
N GLU A 378 13.47 -5.77 18.15
CA GLU A 378 13.10 -6.87 17.25
C GLU A 378 13.63 -6.62 15.83
N MET A 379 13.59 -5.36 15.35
CA MET A 379 14.12 -5.01 14.02
C MET A 379 15.63 -5.30 13.91
N ARG A 380 16.40 -5.02 14.97
CA ARG A 380 17.85 -5.36 14.98
C ARG A 380 18.08 -6.86 14.99
N VAL A 381 17.25 -7.63 15.70
CA VAL A 381 17.32 -9.10 15.69
C VAL A 381 16.99 -9.63 14.30
N ILE A 382 15.88 -9.15 13.72
CA ILE A 382 15.43 -9.55 12.37
C ILE A 382 16.49 -9.16 11.32
N GLY A 383 17.11 -7.99 11.45
CA GLY A 383 18.20 -7.57 10.57
C GLY A 383 19.37 -8.58 10.56
N ARG A 384 19.78 -9.06 11.73
CA ARG A 384 20.81 -10.11 11.85
C ARG A 384 20.33 -11.44 11.21
N TRP A 385 19.09 -11.84 11.44
CA TRP A 385 18.55 -13.07 10.81
C TRP A 385 18.48 -12.97 9.29
N ILE A 386 18.12 -11.77 8.75
CA ILE A 386 18.16 -11.55 7.30
C ILE A 386 19.57 -11.75 6.78
N VAL A 387 20.58 -11.15 7.40
CA VAL A 387 21.99 -11.30 6.99
C VAL A 387 22.43 -12.76 7.08
N GLU A 388 22.16 -13.40 8.21
CA GLU A 388 22.53 -14.81 8.44
C GLU A 388 21.85 -15.75 7.44
N ALA A 389 20.57 -15.54 7.13
CA ALA A 389 19.85 -16.33 6.12
C ALA A 389 20.43 -16.12 4.71
N LEU A 390 20.81 -14.90 4.35
CA LEU A 390 21.39 -14.59 3.05
C LEU A 390 22.81 -15.15 2.91
N ASP A 391 23.64 -15.07 3.94
CA ASP A 391 25.00 -15.59 3.94
C ASP A 391 25.01 -17.12 3.88
N HIS A 392 24.00 -17.77 4.45
CA HIS A 392 23.82 -19.24 4.48
C HIS A 392 22.68 -19.73 3.56
N ARG A 393 22.34 -18.99 2.50
CA ARG A 393 21.17 -19.23 1.63
C ARG A 393 21.07 -20.62 0.99
N SER A 394 22.18 -21.35 0.93
CA SER A 394 22.23 -22.71 0.40
C SER A 394 22.26 -23.80 1.48
N ASP A 395 22.25 -23.42 2.76
CA ASP A 395 22.26 -24.34 3.91
C ASP A 395 20.86 -24.47 4.50
N ALA A 396 20.12 -25.50 4.07
CA ALA A 396 18.76 -25.75 4.52
C ALA A 396 18.65 -25.97 6.04
N ALA A 397 19.68 -26.56 6.69
CA ALA A 397 19.66 -26.76 8.13
C ALA A 397 19.82 -25.43 8.89
N HIS A 398 20.63 -24.53 8.35
CA HIS A 398 20.80 -23.19 8.89
C HIS A 398 19.52 -22.35 8.75
N LEU A 399 18.90 -22.36 7.56
CA LEU A 399 17.62 -21.68 7.33
C LEU A 399 16.51 -22.22 8.23
N ALA A 400 16.45 -23.53 8.45
CA ALA A 400 15.48 -24.14 9.37
C ALA A 400 15.71 -23.69 10.83
N ARG A 401 16.96 -23.49 11.27
CA ARG A 401 17.27 -22.95 12.59
C ARG A 401 16.75 -21.51 12.74
N ILE A 402 16.99 -20.65 11.72
CA ILE A 402 16.46 -19.29 11.73
C ILE A 402 14.93 -19.31 11.75
N ARG A 403 14.31 -20.20 10.97
CA ARG A 403 12.84 -20.34 10.97
C ARG A 403 12.30 -20.70 12.36
N ALA A 404 12.98 -21.56 13.13
CA ALA A 404 12.58 -21.87 14.49
C ALA A 404 12.63 -20.61 15.39
N GLN A 405 13.67 -19.80 15.27
CA GLN A 405 13.77 -18.52 16.00
C GLN A 405 12.70 -17.51 15.57
N VAL A 406 12.35 -17.48 14.28
CA VAL A 406 11.24 -16.66 13.75
C VAL A 406 9.90 -17.09 14.37
N LEU A 407 9.66 -18.41 14.45
CA LEU A 407 8.45 -18.95 15.12
C LEU A 407 8.39 -18.56 16.59
N ASP A 408 9.49 -18.68 17.33
CA ASP A 408 9.57 -18.30 18.74
C ASP A 408 9.29 -16.80 18.94
N MET A 409 9.78 -15.93 18.06
CA MET A 409 9.45 -14.51 18.09
C MET A 409 7.99 -14.26 17.73
N ALA A 410 7.47 -14.93 16.70
CA ALA A 410 6.09 -14.77 16.23
C ALA A 410 5.07 -15.12 17.33
N GLU A 411 5.34 -16.11 18.17
CA GLU A 411 4.49 -16.47 19.32
C GLU A 411 4.47 -15.40 20.42
N GLN A 412 5.53 -14.60 20.55
CA GLN A 412 5.56 -13.48 21.52
C GLN A 412 4.72 -12.29 21.03
N PHE A 413 4.44 -12.20 19.72
CA PHE A 413 3.65 -11.15 19.08
C PHE A 413 2.48 -11.76 18.29
N PRO A 414 1.50 -12.40 18.95
CA PRO A 414 0.48 -13.22 18.29
C PRO A 414 -0.48 -12.39 17.43
N LEU A 415 -0.88 -12.96 16.30
CA LEU A 415 -1.98 -12.46 15.45
C LEU A 415 -3.25 -13.28 15.67
N TYR A 416 -4.39 -12.64 15.44
CA TYR A 416 -5.68 -13.32 15.32
C TYR A 416 -6.07 -14.18 16.53
N GLY A 417 -5.84 -13.70 17.77
CA GLY A 417 -6.20 -14.42 18.98
C GLY A 417 -7.65 -14.92 18.96
N TRP A 418 -8.58 -14.10 18.44
CA TRP A 418 -10.02 -14.45 18.33
C TRP A 418 -10.32 -15.56 17.29
N LEU A 419 -9.41 -15.87 16.36
CA LEU A 419 -9.58 -16.96 15.38
C LEU A 419 -8.90 -18.25 15.84
N ARG A 420 -8.03 -18.18 16.85
CA ARG A 420 -7.25 -19.30 17.37
C ARG A 420 -7.88 -19.95 18.61
N GLU A 421 -8.78 -19.29 19.31
CA GLU A 421 -9.54 -19.92 20.38
C GLU A 421 -10.47 -20.97 19.76
N PRO A 422 -10.39 -22.25 20.19
CA PRO A 422 -11.41 -23.21 19.82
C PRO A 422 -12.74 -22.64 20.30
N ALA A 423 -13.71 -22.53 19.37
CA ALA A 423 -15.07 -22.19 19.76
C ALA A 423 -15.43 -23.11 20.95
N SER A 424 -15.49 -22.55 22.14
CA SER A 424 -16.04 -23.26 23.27
C SER A 424 -17.43 -23.67 22.84
N VAL A 425 -17.62 -24.95 22.56
CA VAL A 425 -18.92 -25.55 22.31
C VAL A 425 -19.73 -25.31 23.58
N GLY A 426 -20.35 -24.12 23.61
CA GLY A 426 -21.32 -23.76 24.59
C GLY A 426 -22.48 -24.74 24.43
N ALA A 427 -22.46 -25.77 25.23
CA ALA A 427 -23.64 -26.51 25.53
C ALA A 427 -24.71 -25.55 26.11
N ARG A 428 -25.72 -25.24 25.28
CA ARG A 428 -27.11 -25.15 25.78
C ARG A 428 -28.08 -25.14 24.59
#